data_ee6293fcd15655ec74bb1a2c8b78d003
#
_entry.id   ee6293fcd15655ec74bb1a2c8b78d003
#
_cell.length_a   1.000
_cell.length_b   1.000
_cell.length_c   1.000
_cell.angle_alpha   90.00
_cell.angle_beta   90.00
_cell.angle_gamma   90.00
#
_symmetry.space_group_name_H-M   'P 1'
#
loop_
_entity.id
_entity.type
_entity.pdbx_description
1 polymer ?
#
loop_
_entity_poly.entity_id
_entity_poly.type
_entity_poly.pdbx_seq_one_letter_code
_entity_poly.pdbx_strand_id
1 'polypeptide(L)'
;MNDSLTARGLRLLLPLLILLTACAPTPEPTAPPETAAELFADAFATPTTAWARFDTTESAAYVQQGEFYLEDRGRGKSVYTQLLGQNFTDVVIQVTVRYVEGTQDNWMGVLCRQQDEENYYLFAISADGYYLMLKVENGLPTPLEGPTAAEAINTGLAENTLEARCEGETLTLRLNDTFTVTHTDSSFQEGAVALFTDAVRGGTTTAAFDDFRLLRP
;
A
#
# COMPACT_ATOMS: atom_id res chain seq x y z
N MET A 1 42.89 -101.26 -12.11
CA MET A 1 43.68 -100.32 -11.32
C MET A 1 43.89 -99.08 -12.17
N ASN A 2 43.01 -98.10 -12.11
CA ASN A 2 43.26 -96.77 -12.63
C ASN A 2 42.08 -95.92 -12.20
N ASP A 3 42.29 -95.09 -11.25
CA ASP A 3 41.33 -94.12 -10.80
C ASP A 3 41.39 -92.87 -11.69
N SER A 4 40.25 -92.48 -12.22
CA SER A 4 40.08 -91.21 -12.96
C SER A 4 39.39 -90.18 -12.10
N LEU A 5 40.09 -89.17 -11.64
CA LEU A 5 39.55 -87.99 -10.94
C LEU A 5 38.90 -87.04 -11.94
N THR A 6 37.61 -86.90 -11.80
CA THR A 6 36.86 -85.89 -12.54
C THR A 6 36.89 -84.56 -11.78
N ALA A 7 37.47 -83.51 -12.36
CA ALA A 7 37.43 -82.11 -11.84
C ALA A 7 36.10 -81.45 -12.10
N ARG A 8 35.38 -81.09 -11.03
CA ARG A 8 34.20 -80.27 -11.09
C ARG A 8 34.57 -78.77 -11.17
N GLY A 9 34.32 -78.19 -12.35
CA GLY A 9 34.52 -76.76 -12.54
C GLY A 9 33.42 -75.94 -11.78
N LEU A 10 33.89 -75.13 -10.83
CA LEU A 10 33.07 -74.17 -10.09
C LEU A 10 32.85 -72.90 -10.95
N ARG A 11 31.66 -72.72 -11.46
CA ARG A 11 31.27 -71.48 -12.18
C ARG A 11 30.95 -70.41 -11.16
N LEU A 12 31.81 -69.41 -11.04
CA LEU A 12 31.59 -68.17 -10.29
C LEU A 12 30.56 -67.32 -11.06
N LEU A 13 29.35 -67.20 -10.52
CA LEU A 13 28.36 -66.21 -10.98
C LEU A 13 28.68 -64.86 -10.33
N LEU A 14 29.15 -63.89 -11.13
CA LEU A 14 29.37 -62.52 -10.74
C LEU A 14 28.01 -61.79 -10.78
N PRO A 15 27.50 -61.18 -9.69
CA PRO A 15 26.30 -60.42 -9.75
C PRO A 15 26.56 -59.07 -10.46
N LEU A 16 25.85 -58.82 -11.52
CA LEU A 16 25.84 -57.55 -12.25
C LEU A 16 25.10 -56.51 -11.42
N LEU A 17 25.82 -55.61 -10.75
CA LEU A 17 25.29 -54.50 -9.98
C LEU A 17 24.77 -53.42 -10.96
N ILE A 18 23.50 -53.32 -11.20
CA ILE A 18 22.87 -52.25 -11.99
C ILE A 18 22.79 -51.02 -11.10
N LEU A 19 23.68 -50.03 -11.31
CA LEU A 19 23.59 -48.70 -10.74
C LEU A 19 22.46 -47.92 -11.42
N LEU A 20 21.31 -47.83 -10.76
CA LEU A 20 20.22 -46.90 -11.12
C LEU A 20 20.66 -45.48 -10.72
N THR A 21 21.16 -44.70 -11.67
CA THR A 21 21.34 -43.25 -11.49
C THR A 21 19.97 -42.58 -11.48
N ALA A 22 19.46 -42.26 -10.29
CA ALA A 22 18.30 -41.39 -10.14
C ALA A 22 18.68 -39.97 -10.60
N CYS A 23 18.15 -39.53 -11.74
CA CYS A 23 18.17 -38.12 -12.12
C CYS A 23 17.28 -37.37 -11.11
N ALA A 24 17.87 -36.63 -10.18
CA ALA A 24 17.16 -35.65 -9.40
C ALA A 24 16.65 -34.54 -10.33
N PRO A 25 15.38 -34.12 -10.24
CA PRO A 25 14.91 -32.96 -11.00
C PRO A 25 15.73 -31.73 -10.59
N THR A 26 16.30 -31.04 -11.56
CA THR A 26 16.96 -29.75 -11.37
C THR A 26 15.88 -28.77 -10.87
N PRO A 27 16.11 -28.02 -9.76
CA PRO A 27 15.17 -27.01 -9.34
C PRO A 27 15.01 -25.99 -10.47
N GLU A 28 13.77 -25.77 -10.89
CA GLU A 28 13.42 -24.74 -11.85
C GLU A 28 13.82 -23.38 -11.26
N PRO A 29 14.52 -22.50 -12.01
CA PRO A 29 14.90 -21.19 -11.50
C PRO A 29 13.64 -20.44 -11.13
N THR A 30 13.48 -20.15 -9.84
CA THR A 30 12.40 -19.28 -9.33
C THR A 30 12.53 -17.95 -10.05
N ALA A 31 11.51 -17.56 -10.81
CA ALA A 31 11.45 -16.23 -11.44
C ALA A 31 11.70 -15.17 -10.36
N PRO A 32 12.45 -14.09 -10.63
CA PRO A 32 12.58 -12.96 -9.72
C PRO A 32 11.18 -12.47 -9.36
N PRO A 33 10.94 -11.99 -8.12
CA PRO A 33 9.66 -11.41 -7.76
C PRO A 33 9.32 -10.33 -8.78
N GLU A 34 8.16 -10.43 -9.38
CA GLU A 34 7.66 -9.43 -10.34
C GLU A 34 7.59 -8.10 -9.60
N THR A 35 8.46 -7.17 -10.00
CA THR A 35 8.46 -5.82 -9.41
C THR A 35 7.15 -5.16 -9.84
N ALA A 36 6.32 -4.76 -8.89
CA ALA A 36 5.07 -4.06 -9.16
C ALA A 36 5.30 -2.92 -10.16
N ALA A 37 4.54 -2.89 -11.25
CA ALA A 37 4.73 -1.89 -12.29
C ALA A 37 4.30 -0.51 -11.77
N GLU A 38 5.23 0.46 -11.80
CA GLU A 38 4.94 1.84 -11.42
C GLU A 38 4.06 2.49 -12.48
N LEU A 39 2.91 3.02 -12.04
CA LEU A 39 1.95 3.75 -12.86
C LEU A 39 2.23 5.26 -12.83
N PHE A 40 2.64 5.78 -11.67
CA PHE A 40 2.97 7.18 -11.45
C PHE A 40 3.85 7.33 -10.21
N ALA A 41 4.74 8.31 -10.21
CA ALA A 41 5.52 8.72 -9.04
C ALA A 41 5.72 10.23 -9.01
N ASP A 42 5.72 10.83 -7.84
CA ASP A 42 6.00 12.24 -7.61
C ASP A 42 6.67 12.44 -6.25
N ALA A 43 7.91 12.89 -6.26
CA ALA A 43 8.66 13.30 -5.07
C ALA A 43 8.53 14.81 -4.82
N PHE A 44 7.57 15.49 -5.46
CA PHE A 44 7.24 16.90 -5.32
C PHE A 44 8.42 17.88 -5.42
N ALA A 45 9.60 17.40 -5.85
CA ALA A 45 10.82 18.19 -5.98
C ALA A 45 10.70 19.33 -7.00
N THR A 46 9.80 19.17 -7.98
CA THR A 46 9.48 20.21 -8.96
C THR A 46 7.97 20.35 -9.08
N PRO A 47 7.45 21.58 -9.29
CA PRO A 47 6.02 21.77 -9.50
C PRO A 47 5.52 20.97 -10.71
N THR A 48 4.51 20.13 -10.50
CA THR A 48 3.84 19.36 -11.55
C THR A 48 2.39 19.82 -11.68
N THR A 49 1.77 19.55 -12.82
CA THR A 49 0.33 19.76 -13.06
C THR A 49 -0.50 18.51 -12.79
N ALA A 50 0.13 17.47 -12.28
CA ALA A 50 -0.54 16.20 -11.99
C ALA A 50 -1.56 16.31 -10.82
N TRP A 51 -1.37 17.28 -9.93
CA TRP A 51 -2.22 17.51 -8.76
C TRP A 51 -2.94 18.85 -8.85
N ALA A 52 -4.20 18.90 -8.43
CA ALA A 52 -4.92 20.14 -8.28
C ALA A 52 -4.28 20.97 -7.15
N ARG A 53 -4.00 22.26 -7.44
CA ARG A 53 -3.50 23.24 -6.45
C ARG A 53 -4.52 24.34 -6.28
N PHE A 54 -4.71 24.78 -5.06
CA PHE A 54 -5.64 25.86 -4.72
C PHE A 54 -5.20 26.56 -3.45
N ASP A 55 -5.69 27.75 -3.27
CA ASP A 55 -5.53 28.55 -2.05
C ASP A 55 -6.82 29.37 -1.85
N THR A 56 -7.57 29.01 -0.82
CA THR A 56 -8.86 29.61 -0.48
C THR A 56 -8.88 30.05 0.98
N THR A 57 -9.94 30.68 1.42
CA THR A 57 -10.12 31.00 2.86
C THR A 57 -10.35 29.76 3.73
N GLU A 58 -10.71 28.63 3.12
CA GLU A 58 -11.10 27.39 3.82
C GLU A 58 -10.02 26.33 3.80
N SER A 59 -9.20 26.32 2.74
CA SER A 59 -8.20 25.27 2.53
C SER A 59 -7.13 25.67 1.51
N ALA A 60 -5.99 24.98 1.53
CA ALA A 60 -4.96 25.13 0.50
C ALA A 60 -4.33 23.80 0.12
N ALA A 61 -3.83 23.73 -1.11
CA ALA A 61 -3.05 22.64 -1.66
C ALA A 61 -1.91 23.20 -2.50
N TYR A 62 -0.67 22.98 -2.10
CA TYR A 62 0.50 23.57 -2.74
C TYR A 62 1.77 22.74 -2.53
N VAL A 63 2.79 23.00 -3.35
CA VAL A 63 4.14 22.42 -3.17
C VAL A 63 5.05 23.46 -2.56
N GLN A 64 5.79 23.08 -1.53
CA GLN A 64 6.80 23.90 -0.89
C GLN A 64 7.95 23.02 -0.40
N GLN A 65 9.19 23.45 -0.64
CA GLN A 65 10.42 22.78 -0.18
C GLN A 65 10.53 21.29 -0.57
N GLY A 66 9.91 20.90 -1.68
CA GLY A 66 9.95 19.51 -2.15
C GLY A 66 8.87 18.60 -1.58
N GLU A 67 7.91 19.11 -0.85
CA GLU A 67 6.78 18.38 -0.31
C GLU A 67 5.45 18.96 -0.80
N PHE A 68 4.39 18.16 -0.82
CA PHE A 68 3.04 18.60 -1.11
C PHE A 68 2.27 18.84 0.19
N TYR A 69 1.74 20.04 0.37
CA TYR A 69 1.01 20.46 1.56
C TYR A 69 -0.48 20.50 1.30
N LEU A 70 -1.26 19.95 2.23
CA LEU A 70 -2.70 20.16 2.36
C LEU A 70 -2.99 20.85 3.68
N GLU A 71 -3.74 21.96 3.62
CA GLU A 71 -4.19 22.72 4.78
C GLU A 71 -5.72 22.68 4.88
N ASP A 72 -6.22 22.23 6.02
CA ASP A 72 -7.58 22.48 6.47
C ASP A 72 -7.57 23.67 7.43
N ARG A 73 -8.27 24.74 7.05
CA ARG A 73 -8.34 26.01 7.79
C ARG A 73 -9.57 26.11 8.70
N GLY A 74 -10.18 24.97 9.03
CA GLY A 74 -11.18 24.88 10.11
C GLY A 74 -12.60 25.22 9.71
N ARG A 75 -13.02 24.90 8.50
CA ARG A 75 -14.42 25.10 8.05
C ARG A 75 -15.27 23.84 8.10
N GLY A 76 -14.75 22.75 8.72
CA GLY A 76 -15.47 21.50 8.92
C GLY A 76 -15.72 20.72 7.63
N LYS A 77 -14.83 20.88 6.66
CA LYS A 77 -14.81 20.12 5.41
C LYS A 77 -13.46 19.47 5.23
N SER A 78 -13.49 18.21 4.90
CA SER A 78 -12.29 17.49 4.48
C SER A 78 -11.63 18.14 3.27
N VAL A 79 -10.30 18.13 3.23
CA VAL A 79 -9.48 18.70 2.16
C VAL A 79 -8.80 17.58 1.41
N TYR A 80 -8.92 17.56 0.11
CA TYR A 80 -8.22 16.59 -0.74
C TYR A 80 -7.76 17.21 -2.05
N THR A 81 -6.75 16.58 -2.66
CA THR A 81 -6.32 16.87 -4.01
C THR A 81 -6.20 15.59 -4.81
N GLN A 82 -6.80 15.56 -5.99
CA GLN A 82 -6.79 14.38 -6.87
C GLN A 82 -5.54 14.36 -7.75
N LEU A 83 -5.07 13.16 -8.05
CA LEU A 83 -4.22 12.89 -9.20
C LEU A 83 -5.06 13.04 -10.46
N LEU A 84 -4.79 14.10 -11.24
CA LEU A 84 -5.68 14.57 -12.31
C LEU A 84 -5.71 13.62 -13.51
N GLY A 85 -6.90 13.45 -14.07
CA GLY A 85 -7.14 12.87 -15.39
C GLY A 85 -7.07 11.35 -15.47
N GLN A 86 -7.07 10.63 -14.33
CA GLN A 86 -6.96 9.17 -14.32
C GLN A 86 -7.90 8.53 -13.29
N ASN A 87 -8.51 7.40 -13.70
CA ASN A 87 -9.21 6.47 -12.82
C ASN A 87 -8.48 5.13 -12.80
N PHE A 88 -8.56 4.45 -11.68
CA PHE A 88 -7.87 3.19 -11.44
C PHE A 88 -8.85 2.19 -10.82
N THR A 89 -8.71 0.93 -11.19
CA THR A 89 -9.42 -0.21 -10.58
C THR A 89 -8.62 -0.74 -9.40
N ASP A 90 -7.49 -1.39 -9.70
CA ASP A 90 -6.60 -1.99 -8.70
C ASP A 90 -5.30 -1.20 -8.64
N VAL A 91 -4.96 -0.75 -7.43
CA VAL A 91 -3.78 0.06 -7.17
C VAL A 91 -3.17 -0.20 -5.80
N VAL A 92 -1.87 0.05 -5.72
CA VAL A 92 -1.13 0.24 -4.48
C VAL A 92 -0.65 1.69 -4.47
N ILE A 93 -1.05 2.44 -3.44
CA ILE A 93 -0.65 3.82 -3.20
C ILE A 93 0.35 3.80 -2.06
N GLN A 94 1.54 4.34 -2.28
CA GLN A 94 2.55 4.53 -1.25
C GLN A 94 2.85 6.03 -1.12
N VAL A 95 2.98 6.52 0.10
CA VAL A 95 3.28 7.92 0.37
C VAL A 95 3.93 8.07 1.74
N THR A 96 4.87 8.97 1.87
CA THR A 96 5.35 9.48 3.15
C THR A 96 4.42 10.63 3.56
N VAL A 97 3.92 10.60 4.79
CA VAL A 97 3.02 11.62 5.33
C VAL A 97 3.47 12.04 6.72
N ARG A 98 3.39 13.32 7.01
CA ARG A 98 3.63 13.88 8.33
C ARG A 98 2.68 15.02 8.66
N TYR A 99 2.38 15.14 9.94
CA TYR A 99 1.73 16.31 10.51
C TYR A 99 2.71 17.49 10.54
N VAL A 100 2.22 18.69 10.27
CA VAL A 100 3.02 19.92 10.26
C VAL A 100 2.60 20.84 11.43
N GLU A 101 1.31 21.19 11.49
CA GLU A 101 0.76 22.08 12.49
C GLU A 101 -0.76 21.94 12.64
N GLY A 102 -1.33 22.57 13.68
CA GLY A 102 -2.76 22.57 13.98
C GLY A 102 -3.13 21.58 15.07
N THR A 103 -4.30 20.94 14.97
CA THR A 103 -4.70 19.88 15.90
C THR A 103 -4.08 18.54 15.53
N GLN A 104 -3.64 17.78 16.53
CA GLN A 104 -3.16 16.40 16.35
C GLN A 104 -4.32 15.37 16.26
N ASP A 105 -5.52 15.75 16.75
CA ASP A 105 -6.78 15.04 16.48
C ASP A 105 -7.21 15.40 15.04
N ASN A 106 -6.61 14.73 14.07
CA ASN A 106 -6.73 14.99 12.64
C ASN A 106 -6.71 13.68 11.85
N TRP A 107 -6.96 13.75 10.56
CA TRP A 107 -6.75 12.66 9.62
C TRP A 107 -5.88 13.14 8.47
N MET A 108 -4.90 12.34 8.09
CA MET A 108 -4.03 12.57 6.95
C MET A 108 -3.74 11.24 6.25
N GLY A 109 -3.83 11.21 4.92
CA GLY A 109 -3.69 9.97 4.18
C GLY A 109 -4.10 10.07 2.73
N VAL A 110 -4.73 9.00 2.20
CA VAL A 110 -5.05 8.87 0.78
C VAL A 110 -6.47 8.37 0.55
N LEU A 111 -7.03 8.75 -0.59
CA LEU A 111 -8.27 8.19 -1.12
C LEU A 111 -7.94 7.23 -2.26
N CYS A 112 -8.67 6.13 -2.35
CA CYS A 112 -8.74 5.33 -3.56
C CYS A 112 -10.19 5.16 -4.03
N ARG A 113 -10.34 4.84 -5.33
CA ARG A 113 -11.64 4.64 -5.97
C ARG A 113 -12.62 5.78 -5.70
N GLN A 114 -12.08 7.00 -5.66
CA GLN A 114 -12.90 8.21 -5.51
C GLN A 114 -13.68 8.45 -6.80
N GLN A 115 -15.01 8.33 -6.73
CA GLN A 115 -15.91 8.59 -7.85
C GLN A 115 -16.30 10.07 -7.91
N ASP A 116 -16.51 10.68 -6.72
CA ASP A 116 -16.87 12.08 -6.52
C ASP A 116 -16.55 12.52 -5.07
N GLU A 117 -17.08 13.66 -4.64
CA GLU A 117 -16.89 14.21 -3.27
C GLU A 117 -17.60 13.41 -2.17
N GLU A 118 -18.57 12.56 -2.54
CA GLU A 118 -19.44 11.83 -1.62
C GLU A 118 -19.24 10.31 -1.68
N ASN A 119 -18.38 9.80 -2.58
CA ASN A 119 -18.21 8.37 -2.81
C ASN A 119 -16.72 7.98 -2.98
N TYR A 120 -16.12 7.40 -1.92
CA TYR A 120 -14.71 7.00 -1.91
C TYR A 120 -14.35 6.09 -0.73
N TYR A 121 -13.16 5.48 -0.80
CA TYR A 121 -12.48 4.89 0.35
C TYR A 121 -11.36 5.80 0.82
N LEU A 122 -11.25 5.97 2.16
CA LEU A 122 -10.20 6.71 2.84
C LEU A 122 -9.33 5.75 3.67
N PHE A 123 -8.02 5.94 3.57
CA PHE A 123 -6.99 5.32 4.40
C PHE A 123 -6.19 6.43 5.06
N ALA A 124 -6.27 6.52 6.37
CA ALA A 124 -5.69 7.65 7.09
C ALA A 124 -5.08 7.27 8.43
N ILE A 125 -4.17 8.10 8.87
CA ILE A 125 -3.62 8.12 10.23
C ILE A 125 -3.82 9.51 10.84
N SER A 126 -3.70 9.60 12.16
CA SER A 126 -3.71 10.86 12.89
C SER A 126 -2.36 11.10 13.60
N ALA A 127 -2.05 12.36 13.86
CA ALA A 127 -0.82 12.74 14.53
C ALA A 127 -0.78 12.33 16.02
N ASP A 128 -1.92 12.00 16.61
CA ASP A 128 -2.03 11.44 17.95
C ASP A 128 -2.03 9.90 18.01
N GLY A 129 -1.80 9.22 16.85
CA GLY A 129 -1.46 7.79 16.80
C GLY A 129 -2.63 6.84 16.50
N TYR A 130 -3.68 7.29 15.83
CA TYR A 130 -4.80 6.43 15.42
C TYR A 130 -4.74 6.17 13.90
N TYR A 131 -5.27 5.01 13.49
CA TYR A 131 -5.56 4.72 12.08
C TYR A 131 -7.06 4.60 11.83
N LEU A 132 -7.44 4.83 10.58
CA LEU A 132 -8.81 4.73 10.10
C LEU A 132 -8.84 4.22 8.67
N MET A 133 -9.70 3.24 8.40
CA MET A 133 -10.19 2.94 7.06
C MET A 133 -11.69 3.26 7.02
N LEU A 134 -12.10 4.08 6.08
CA LEU A 134 -13.45 4.62 6.01
C LEU A 134 -14.00 4.46 4.60
N LYS A 135 -15.26 4.08 4.48
CA LYS A 135 -16.06 4.26 3.27
C LYS A 135 -16.96 5.50 3.45
N VAL A 136 -16.94 6.39 2.46
CA VAL A 136 -17.98 7.39 2.30
C VAL A 136 -18.84 6.99 1.12
N GLU A 137 -20.14 6.85 1.34
CA GLU A 137 -21.12 6.48 0.32
C GLU A 137 -22.33 7.42 0.41
N ASN A 138 -22.61 8.16 -0.65
CA ASN A 138 -23.61 9.22 -0.70
C ASN A 138 -23.42 10.26 0.45
N GLY A 139 -22.17 10.62 0.72
CA GLY A 139 -21.80 11.57 1.77
C GLY A 139 -21.89 11.02 3.20
N LEU A 140 -22.24 9.73 3.36
CA LEU A 140 -22.36 9.08 4.68
C LEU A 140 -21.10 8.30 5.01
N PRO A 141 -20.32 8.70 6.03
CA PRO A 141 -19.12 7.99 6.45
C PRO A 141 -19.47 6.72 7.23
N THR A 142 -18.85 5.61 6.88
CA THR A 142 -18.95 4.33 7.56
C THR A 142 -17.53 3.81 7.85
N PRO A 143 -17.11 3.70 9.12
CA PRO A 143 -15.85 3.07 9.46
C PRO A 143 -15.82 1.61 8.99
N LEU A 144 -14.79 1.25 8.25
CA LEU A 144 -14.49 -0.13 7.88
C LEU A 144 -13.56 -0.75 8.93
N GLU A 145 -12.52 0.00 9.33
CA GLU A 145 -11.58 -0.36 10.39
C GLU A 145 -11.19 0.89 11.19
N GLY A 146 -11.12 0.78 12.50
CA GLY A 146 -10.81 1.90 13.38
C GLY A 146 -12.00 2.86 13.63
N PRO A 147 -11.78 4.09 14.14
CA PRO A 147 -10.48 4.59 14.60
C PRO A 147 -9.92 3.79 15.79
N THR A 148 -8.65 3.37 15.66
CA THR A 148 -7.97 2.57 16.68
C THR A 148 -6.51 3.01 16.79
N ALA A 149 -6.00 3.11 18.03
CA ALA A 149 -4.60 3.43 18.27
C ALA A 149 -3.67 2.30 17.76
N ALA A 150 -2.56 2.66 17.12
CA ALA A 150 -1.56 1.72 16.65
C ALA A 150 -0.15 2.19 17.03
N GLU A 151 0.59 1.36 17.78
CA GLU A 151 1.97 1.66 18.18
C GLU A 151 2.93 1.80 16.98
N ALA A 152 2.53 1.32 15.82
CA ALA A 152 3.27 1.47 14.57
C ALA A 152 3.30 2.92 14.05
N ILE A 153 2.42 3.80 14.53
CA ILE A 153 2.35 5.20 14.08
C ILE A 153 3.34 6.04 14.88
N ASN A 154 4.23 6.72 14.18
CA ASN A 154 5.10 7.73 14.76
C ASN A 154 4.28 8.99 14.99
N THR A 155 4.07 9.38 16.26
CA THR A 155 3.20 10.49 16.64
C THR A 155 3.86 11.87 16.49
N GLY A 156 3.04 12.91 16.47
CA GLY A 156 3.48 14.30 16.37
C GLY A 156 4.05 14.65 15.00
N LEU A 157 5.20 15.31 14.96
CA LEU A 157 5.85 15.81 13.73
C LEU A 157 6.62 14.73 12.94
N ALA A 158 6.65 13.51 13.41
CA ALA A 158 7.41 12.44 12.79
C ALA A 158 6.75 11.96 11.49
N GLU A 159 7.57 11.52 10.55
CA GLU A 159 7.14 10.93 9.29
C GLU A 159 6.59 9.52 9.50
N ASN A 160 5.61 9.17 8.67
CA ASN A 160 5.05 7.85 8.56
C ASN A 160 4.97 7.45 7.09
N THR A 161 5.28 6.19 6.78
CA THR A 161 4.98 5.60 5.47
C THR A 161 3.61 4.94 5.51
N LEU A 162 2.76 5.33 4.58
CA LEU A 162 1.43 4.78 4.41
C LEU A 162 1.36 4.06 3.06
N GLU A 163 0.97 2.79 3.07
CA GLU A 163 0.60 2.05 1.88
C GLU A 163 -0.88 1.70 1.95
N ALA A 164 -1.65 2.16 0.97
CA ALA A 164 -3.05 1.79 0.77
C ALA A 164 -3.17 0.92 -0.47
N ARG A 165 -3.77 -0.26 -0.33
CA ARG A 165 -4.00 -1.19 -1.43
C ARG A 165 -5.50 -1.36 -1.64
N CYS A 166 -5.94 -1.13 -2.88
CA CYS A 166 -7.30 -1.39 -3.34
C CYS A 166 -7.21 -2.43 -4.46
N GLU A 167 -7.51 -3.70 -4.17
CA GLU A 167 -7.34 -4.82 -5.09
C GLU A 167 -8.57 -5.74 -5.04
N GLY A 168 -9.33 -5.83 -6.15
CA GLY A 168 -10.62 -6.49 -6.15
C GLY A 168 -11.54 -5.95 -5.06
N GLU A 169 -12.01 -6.80 -4.16
CA GLU A 169 -12.83 -6.44 -3.00
C GLU A 169 -11.98 -6.20 -1.73
N THR A 170 -10.67 -6.38 -1.82
CA THR A 170 -9.76 -6.29 -0.67
C THR A 170 -9.17 -4.90 -0.55
N LEU A 171 -9.33 -4.31 0.62
CA LEU A 171 -8.80 -3.02 1.01
C LEU A 171 -7.76 -3.25 2.12
N THR A 172 -6.52 -2.79 1.93
CA THR A 172 -5.45 -2.99 2.92
C THR A 172 -4.75 -1.68 3.23
N LEU A 173 -4.57 -1.39 4.52
CA LEU A 173 -3.72 -0.33 5.02
C LEU A 173 -2.49 -0.94 5.67
N ARG A 174 -1.30 -0.51 5.25
CA ARG A 174 -0.02 -0.86 5.86
C ARG A 174 0.70 0.41 6.32
N LEU A 175 1.27 0.38 7.53
CA LEU A 175 1.91 1.52 8.17
C LEU A 175 3.32 1.16 8.60
N ASN A 176 4.29 1.98 8.21
CA ASN A 176 5.70 1.89 8.63
C ASN A 176 6.28 0.47 8.50
N ASP A 177 5.86 -0.29 7.49
CA ASP A 177 6.25 -1.69 7.22
C ASP A 177 6.00 -2.70 8.36
N THR A 178 5.41 -2.28 9.47
CA THR A 178 5.26 -3.08 10.69
C THR A 178 3.82 -3.41 11.05
N PHE A 179 2.85 -2.63 10.58
CA PHE A 179 1.42 -2.83 10.87
C PHE A 179 0.65 -3.03 9.58
N THR A 180 -0.32 -3.94 9.59
CA THR A 180 -1.21 -4.16 8.44
C THR A 180 -2.61 -4.51 8.94
N VAL A 181 -3.62 -3.87 8.36
CA VAL A 181 -5.04 -4.19 8.54
C VAL A 181 -5.72 -4.33 7.19
N THR A 182 -6.67 -5.25 7.09
CA THR A 182 -7.37 -5.57 5.83
C THR A 182 -8.87 -5.65 6.07
N HIS A 183 -9.65 -5.10 5.14
CA HIS A 183 -11.10 -5.16 5.11
C HIS A 183 -11.60 -5.62 3.74
N THR A 184 -12.81 -6.17 3.65
CA THR A 184 -13.43 -6.56 2.38
C THR A 184 -14.68 -5.72 2.15
N ASP A 185 -14.69 -4.94 1.08
CA ASP A 185 -15.84 -4.15 0.62
C ASP A 185 -15.81 -4.03 -0.90
N SER A 186 -16.96 -4.20 -1.55
CA SER A 186 -17.10 -4.19 -3.02
C SER A 186 -17.95 -3.03 -3.55
N SER A 187 -18.22 -2.02 -2.73
CA SER A 187 -19.10 -0.89 -3.09
C SER A 187 -18.55 -0.07 -4.26
N PHE A 188 -17.24 0.17 -4.28
CA PHE A 188 -16.58 0.89 -5.36
C PHE A 188 -15.50 0.02 -5.97
N GLN A 189 -15.44 -0.02 -7.31
CA GLN A 189 -14.47 -0.86 -8.05
C GLN A 189 -13.42 -0.06 -8.80
N GLU A 190 -13.69 1.23 -9.09
CA GLU A 190 -12.79 2.14 -9.79
C GLU A 190 -12.98 3.57 -9.32
N GLY A 191 -12.04 4.44 -9.63
CA GLY A 191 -12.11 5.87 -9.37
C GLY A 191 -10.74 6.52 -9.28
N ALA A 192 -10.72 7.80 -8.95
CA ALA A 192 -9.50 8.57 -8.77
C ALA A 192 -8.75 8.20 -7.49
N VAL A 193 -7.49 8.62 -7.45
CA VAL A 193 -6.62 8.61 -6.26
C VAL A 193 -6.42 10.05 -5.81
N ALA A 194 -6.40 10.28 -4.49
CA ALA A 194 -6.18 11.61 -3.93
C ALA A 194 -5.35 11.58 -2.65
N LEU A 195 -4.68 12.68 -2.34
CA LEU A 195 -4.16 13.00 -1.00
C LEU A 195 -5.26 13.66 -0.19
N PHE A 196 -5.27 13.43 1.12
CA PHE A 196 -6.38 13.82 2.01
C PHE A 196 -5.87 14.35 3.35
N THR A 197 -6.53 15.40 3.88
CA THR A 197 -6.43 15.82 5.28
C THR A 197 -7.74 16.34 5.81
N ASP A 198 -7.97 16.23 7.12
CA ASP A 198 -9.16 16.71 7.82
C ASP A 198 -8.80 17.04 9.28
N ALA A 199 -9.21 18.20 9.75
CA ALA A 199 -9.13 18.57 11.15
C ALA A 199 -10.42 18.18 11.88
N VAL A 200 -10.31 17.17 12.72
CA VAL A 200 -11.48 16.68 13.47
C VAL A 200 -12.11 17.83 14.30
N ARG A 201 -13.43 17.89 14.34
CA ARG A 201 -14.23 18.86 15.14
C ARG A 201 -13.98 20.34 14.81
N GLY A 202 -13.64 20.65 13.54
CA GLY A 202 -13.53 22.05 13.10
C GLY A 202 -12.27 22.76 13.59
N GLY A 203 -11.24 22.01 13.98
CA GLY A 203 -9.88 22.52 14.18
C GLY A 203 -9.23 22.90 12.86
N THR A 204 -7.95 23.25 12.90
CA THR A 204 -7.11 23.43 11.71
C THR A 204 -6.05 22.34 11.69
N THR A 205 -5.62 21.90 10.52
CA THR A 205 -4.49 20.99 10.39
C THR A 205 -3.75 21.20 9.07
N THR A 206 -2.45 21.01 9.10
CA THR A 206 -1.61 20.95 7.90
C THR A 206 -0.90 19.62 7.87
N ALA A 207 -1.05 18.89 6.78
CA ALA A 207 -0.29 17.68 6.48
C ALA A 207 0.66 17.93 5.31
N ALA A 208 1.85 17.33 5.37
CA ALA A 208 2.82 17.30 4.27
C ALA A 208 2.97 15.87 3.75
N PHE A 209 3.11 15.75 2.43
CA PHE A 209 3.24 14.49 1.71
C PHE A 209 4.49 14.52 0.85
N ASP A 210 5.20 13.37 0.79
CA ASP A 210 6.37 13.17 -0.05
C ASP A 210 6.43 11.73 -0.59
N ASP A 211 7.34 11.48 -1.54
CA ASP A 211 7.62 10.14 -2.09
C ASP A 211 6.37 9.38 -2.54
N PHE A 212 5.41 10.09 -3.15
CA PHE A 212 4.19 9.46 -3.64
C PHE A 212 4.49 8.48 -4.78
N ARG A 213 3.99 7.27 -4.68
CA ARG A 213 4.06 6.24 -5.72
C ARG A 213 2.72 5.55 -5.89
N LEU A 214 2.34 5.37 -7.13
CA LEU A 214 1.19 4.58 -7.54
C LEU A 214 1.67 3.37 -8.34
N LEU A 215 1.33 2.19 -7.88
CA LEU A 215 1.80 0.94 -8.44
C LEU A 215 0.60 0.10 -8.87
N ARG A 216 0.84 -0.77 -9.84
CA ARG A 216 -0.08 -1.88 -10.12
C ARG A 216 0.20 -2.99 -9.09
N PRO A 217 -0.84 -3.62 -8.48
CA PRO A 217 -0.69 -4.76 -7.58
C PRO A 217 0.03 -5.93 -8.19
#